data_b3128c05abfa31d4f9e5b883967d55a7
#
_entry.id   b3128c05abfa31d4f9e5b883967d55a7
#
_cell.length_a   1.000
_cell.length_b   1.000
_cell.length_c   1.000
_cell.angle_alpha   90.00
_cell.angle_beta   90.00
_cell.angle_gamma   90.00
#
_symmetry.space_group_name_H-M   'P 1'
#
loop_
_entity.id
_entity.type
_entity.pdbx_description
1 polymer ?
#
loop_
_entity_poly.entity_id
_entity_poly.type
_entity_poly.pdbx_seq_one_letter_code
_entity_poly.pdbx_strand_id
1 'polypeptide(L)'
;IVPQLEAVKTALKKIEPLNDKVKLYLPMDGSKSYNASTQQLVLGENSQARQNGRAVTIQTLGGSGALKVGADFLNKYFPDSDIWVSQPTWDNHIAIFNGAGVKSHFYTYFDATTNGVDIEGMLADLQTIPAKGIVLLHPCCHNPTGADLTPAQWDRVIAVLQERDLIPFLDIAYQGFGQGLEEDAYAIRALDKSGMNFIVSNSFSKIFSIYGERVGGLTFVADDQETALKVLGQ
;
A
#
# COMPACT_ATOMS: atom_id res chain seq x y z
N ILE A 1 19.81 8.85 14.37
CA ILE A 1 18.97 9.21 15.54
C ILE A 1 17.53 9.04 15.10
N VAL A 2 16.79 8.16 15.78
CA VAL A 2 15.34 8.01 15.54
C VAL A 2 14.60 9.03 16.39
N PRO A 3 13.81 9.95 15.80
CA PRO A 3 13.10 10.96 16.55
C PRO A 3 11.95 10.33 17.34
N GLN A 4 11.72 10.80 18.57
CA GLN A 4 10.50 10.48 19.32
C GLN A 4 9.45 11.55 19.03
N LEU A 5 8.39 11.18 18.31
CA LEU A 5 7.32 12.11 17.97
C LEU A 5 6.46 12.46 19.17
N GLU A 6 6.11 13.73 19.32
CA GLU A 6 5.28 14.20 20.43
C GLU A 6 3.87 13.58 20.42
N ALA A 7 3.32 13.36 19.23
CA ALA A 7 2.05 12.63 19.06
C ALA A 7 2.10 11.21 19.65
N VAL A 8 3.22 10.49 19.44
CA VAL A 8 3.43 9.13 19.99
C VAL A 8 3.56 9.18 21.51
N LYS A 9 4.33 10.13 22.06
CA LYS A 9 4.45 10.31 23.52
C LYS A 9 3.09 10.61 24.17
N THR A 10 2.30 11.46 23.52
CA THR A 10 0.95 11.79 23.98
C THR A 10 0.02 10.57 23.92
N ALA A 11 0.09 9.77 22.87
CA ALA A 11 -0.67 8.53 22.76
C ALA A 11 -0.29 7.53 23.85
N LEU A 12 1.02 7.32 24.10
CA LEU A 12 1.52 6.42 25.15
C LEU A 12 0.98 6.80 26.53
N LYS A 13 1.00 8.08 26.88
CA LYS A 13 0.42 8.58 28.15
C LYS A 13 -1.09 8.27 28.27
N LYS A 14 -1.83 8.31 27.16
CA LYS A 14 -3.27 7.96 27.14
C LYS A 14 -3.51 6.46 27.27
N ILE A 15 -2.58 5.64 26.81
CA ILE A 15 -2.69 4.18 26.84
C ILE A 15 -2.26 3.62 28.21
N GLU A 16 -1.32 4.25 28.90
CA GLU A 16 -0.77 3.81 30.18
C GLU A 16 -1.84 3.37 31.20
N PRO A 17 -2.92 4.15 31.44
CA PRO A 17 -3.99 3.75 32.39
C PRO A 17 -4.80 2.53 31.92
N LEU A 18 -4.65 2.10 30.66
CA LEU A 18 -5.34 0.94 30.09
C LEU A 18 -4.53 -0.35 30.20
N ASN A 19 -3.26 -0.26 30.61
CA ASN A 19 -2.36 -1.41 30.69
C ASN A 19 -2.77 -2.46 31.71
N ASP A 20 -3.55 -2.09 32.73
CA ASP A 20 -4.07 -3.00 33.77
C ASP A 20 -5.29 -3.81 33.29
N LYS A 21 -5.82 -3.55 32.10
CA LYS A 21 -6.93 -4.31 31.54
C LYS A 21 -6.45 -5.65 30.94
N VAL A 22 -7.24 -6.67 31.14
CA VAL A 22 -7.00 -7.98 30.52
C VAL A 22 -6.95 -7.82 29.01
N LYS A 23 -5.85 -8.28 28.41
CA LYS A 23 -5.64 -8.27 26.94
C LYS A 23 -6.17 -9.58 26.37
N LEU A 24 -7.39 -9.54 25.85
CA LEU A 24 -8.00 -10.67 25.13
C LEU A 24 -7.51 -10.68 23.68
N TYR A 25 -7.73 -11.80 23.01
CA TYR A 25 -7.52 -11.87 21.55
C TYR A 25 -8.40 -10.86 20.85
N LEU A 26 -7.82 -10.13 19.88
CA LEU A 26 -8.57 -9.33 18.93
C LEU A 26 -9.23 -10.26 17.89
N PRO A 27 -10.25 -9.79 17.16
CA PRO A 27 -10.68 -10.43 15.92
C PRO A 27 -9.51 -10.62 14.95
N MET A 28 -9.59 -11.57 14.04
CA MET A 28 -8.51 -11.90 13.10
C MET A 28 -8.13 -10.72 12.19
N ASP A 29 -9.10 -9.85 11.90
CA ASP A 29 -8.88 -8.61 11.14
C ASP A 29 -8.25 -7.48 11.99
N GLY A 30 -8.14 -7.66 13.30
CA GLY A 30 -7.58 -6.69 14.24
C GLY A 30 -8.61 -5.79 14.92
N SER A 31 -8.16 -4.64 15.44
CA SER A 31 -9.02 -3.67 16.09
C SER A 31 -9.83 -2.86 15.06
N LYS A 32 -11.16 -2.82 15.22
CA LYS A 32 -12.05 -2.05 14.32
C LYS A 32 -11.70 -0.56 14.27
N SER A 33 -11.36 0.05 15.40
CA SER A 33 -10.97 1.47 15.45
C SER A 33 -9.64 1.72 14.77
N TYR A 34 -8.68 0.79 14.91
CA TYR A 34 -7.41 0.83 14.20
C TYR A 34 -7.62 0.75 12.67
N ASN A 35 -8.39 -0.24 12.22
CA ASN A 35 -8.67 -0.43 10.81
C ASN A 35 -9.37 0.78 10.19
N ALA A 36 -10.35 1.37 10.88
CA ALA A 36 -11.04 2.56 10.43
C ALA A 36 -10.11 3.79 10.34
N SER A 37 -9.23 3.99 11.32
CA SER A 37 -8.24 5.08 11.33
C SER A 37 -7.19 4.89 10.22
N THR A 38 -6.75 3.65 10.00
CA THR A 38 -5.82 3.31 8.91
C THR A 38 -6.45 3.59 7.54
N GLN A 39 -7.70 3.18 7.31
CA GLN A 39 -8.42 3.50 6.09
C GLN A 39 -8.55 5.01 5.87
N GLN A 40 -8.90 5.75 6.93
CA GLN A 40 -9.03 7.21 6.84
C GLN A 40 -7.73 7.89 6.47
N LEU A 41 -6.62 7.45 7.06
CA LEU A 41 -5.30 8.00 6.75
C LEU A 41 -4.90 7.75 5.29
N VAL A 42 -5.06 6.52 4.84
CA VAL A 42 -4.60 6.06 3.52
C VAL A 42 -5.51 6.56 2.39
N LEU A 43 -6.83 6.32 2.50
CA LEU A 43 -7.79 6.64 1.46
C LEU A 43 -8.31 8.08 1.53
N GLY A 44 -8.18 8.73 2.69
CA GLY A 44 -8.69 10.08 2.93
C GLY A 44 -10.13 10.11 3.45
N GLU A 45 -10.51 11.28 3.97
CA GLU A 45 -11.82 11.48 4.60
C GLU A 45 -12.98 11.39 3.59
N ASN A 46 -12.74 11.85 2.35
CA ASN A 46 -13.73 11.91 1.27
C ASN A 46 -13.71 10.71 0.32
N SER A 47 -13.08 9.60 0.72
CA SER A 47 -12.96 8.39 -0.10
C SER A 47 -14.32 7.80 -0.47
N GLN A 48 -14.55 7.60 -1.77
CA GLN A 48 -15.75 6.95 -2.29
C GLN A 48 -15.77 5.46 -1.90
N ALA A 49 -14.62 4.79 -1.94
CA ALA A 49 -14.53 3.38 -1.55
C ALA A 49 -14.93 3.16 -0.09
N ARG A 50 -14.51 4.07 0.82
CA ARG A 50 -14.93 4.00 2.22
C ARG A 50 -16.42 4.24 2.41
N GLN A 51 -16.96 5.30 1.79
CA GLN A 51 -18.37 5.68 1.92
C GLN A 51 -19.32 4.60 1.39
N ASN A 52 -18.91 3.90 0.33
CA ASN A 52 -19.69 2.85 -0.32
C ASN A 52 -19.41 1.44 0.24
N GLY A 53 -18.58 1.32 1.29
CA GLY A 53 -18.24 0.04 1.90
C GLY A 53 -17.36 -0.87 1.02
N ARG A 54 -16.75 -0.33 -0.04
CA ARG A 54 -15.88 -1.06 -0.97
C ARG A 54 -14.48 -1.35 -0.39
N ALA A 55 -14.10 -0.66 0.68
CA ALA A 55 -12.78 -0.80 1.31
C ALA A 55 -12.87 -1.65 2.59
N VAL A 56 -11.97 -2.63 2.69
CA VAL A 56 -11.75 -3.41 3.92
C VAL A 56 -10.28 -3.34 4.31
N THR A 57 -10.01 -3.29 5.61
CA THR A 57 -8.65 -3.19 6.13
C THR A 57 -8.44 -4.18 7.25
N ILE A 58 -7.28 -4.81 7.28
CA ILE A 58 -6.81 -5.66 8.38
C ILE A 58 -5.55 -5.07 9.01
N GLN A 59 -5.42 -5.25 10.31
CA GLN A 59 -4.20 -4.95 11.06
C GLN A 59 -3.14 -6.00 10.76
N THR A 60 -1.88 -5.57 10.52
CA THR A 60 -0.79 -6.48 10.13
C THR A 60 0.48 -6.25 10.95
N LEU A 61 1.40 -7.20 10.89
CA LEU A 61 2.72 -7.13 11.53
C LEU A 61 3.67 -6.23 10.70
N GLY A 62 3.39 -4.92 10.72
CA GLY A 62 4.08 -3.92 9.90
C GLY A 62 3.74 -4.05 8.41
N GLY A 63 4.41 -3.23 7.58
CA GLY A 63 4.24 -3.28 6.13
C GLY A 63 4.68 -4.60 5.50
N SER A 64 5.74 -5.23 6.02
CA SER A 64 6.18 -6.55 5.51
C SER A 64 5.13 -7.64 5.73
N GLY A 65 4.43 -7.61 6.87
CA GLY A 65 3.30 -8.51 7.12
C GLY A 65 2.12 -8.22 6.17
N ALA A 66 1.85 -6.95 5.88
CA ALA A 66 0.83 -6.55 4.90
C ALA A 66 1.17 -7.07 3.50
N LEU A 67 2.39 -6.84 3.03
CA LEU A 67 2.87 -7.35 1.74
C LEU A 67 2.76 -8.87 1.64
N LYS A 68 3.17 -9.59 2.70
CA LYS A 68 3.13 -11.06 2.69
C LYS A 68 1.70 -11.60 2.63
N VAL A 69 0.79 -11.07 3.45
CA VAL A 69 -0.63 -11.48 3.42
C VAL A 69 -1.26 -11.15 2.06
N GLY A 70 -0.97 -9.96 1.52
CA GLY A 70 -1.41 -9.58 0.18
C GLY A 70 -0.86 -10.50 -0.92
N ALA A 71 0.42 -10.88 -0.84
CA ALA A 71 1.06 -11.79 -1.78
C ALA A 71 0.46 -13.21 -1.71
N ASP A 72 0.20 -13.73 -0.52
CA ASP A 72 -0.45 -15.04 -0.32
C ASP A 72 -1.89 -15.04 -0.87
N PHE A 73 -2.63 -13.94 -0.64
CA PHE A 73 -3.96 -13.76 -1.21
C PHE A 73 -3.91 -13.78 -2.73
N LEU A 74 -2.99 -13.03 -3.33
CA LEU A 74 -2.84 -12.95 -4.79
C LEU A 74 -2.45 -14.30 -5.38
N ASN A 75 -1.48 -15.01 -4.80
CA ASN A 75 -1.12 -16.35 -5.24
C ASN A 75 -2.30 -17.34 -5.19
N LYS A 76 -3.15 -17.23 -4.18
CA LYS A 76 -4.30 -18.13 -4.01
C LYS A 76 -5.45 -17.83 -4.99
N TYR A 77 -5.76 -16.55 -5.22
CA TYR A 77 -6.95 -16.15 -5.97
C TYR A 77 -6.66 -15.66 -7.39
N PHE A 78 -5.40 -15.36 -7.69
CA PHE A 78 -4.90 -14.94 -9.01
C PHE A 78 -3.63 -15.73 -9.38
N PRO A 79 -3.72 -17.08 -9.40
CA PRO A 79 -2.54 -17.95 -9.53
C PRO A 79 -1.78 -17.78 -10.86
N ASP A 80 -2.44 -17.25 -11.88
CA ASP A 80 -1.84 -17.00 -13.19
C ASP A 80 -1.26 -15.58 -13.33
N SER A 81 -1.32 -14.78 -12.26
CA SER A 81 -0.82 -13.40 -12.26
C SER A 81 0.59 -13.32 -11.66
N ASP A 82 1.53 -12.85 -12.47
CA ASP A 82 2.87 -12.46 -12.00
C ASP A 82 2.84 -11.03 -11.44
N ILE A 83 3.90 -10.63 -10.73
CA ILE A 83 4.06 -9.26 -10.23
C ILE A 83 5.19 -8.52 -10.92
N TRP A 84 4.96 -7.26 -11.27
CA TRP A 84 5.95 -6.33 -11.79
C TRP A 84 6.30 -5.30 -10.73
N VAL A 85 7.60 -5.16 -10.46
CA VAL A 85 8.16 -4.22 -9.48
C VAL A 85 9.08 -3.23 -10.17
N SER A 86 9.25 -2.04 -9.62
CA SER A 86 10.16 -1.03 -10.18
C SER A 86 11.62 -1.51 -10.23
N GLN A 87 12.38 -1.05 -11.23
CA GLN A 87 13.82 -1.25 -11.28
C GLN A 87 14.56 0.07 -11.03
N PRO A 88 15.28 0.22 -9.89
CA PRO A 88 15.34 -0.70 -8.76
C PRO A 88 14.08 -0.66 -7.87
N THR A 89 13.97 -1.60 -6.93
CA THR A 89 12.94 -1.65 -5.88
C THR A 89 13.59 -2.01 -4.54
N TRP A 90 12.82 -1.99 -3.46
CA TRP A 90 13.24 -2.53 -2.17
C TRP A 90 13.37 -4.06 -2.27
N ASP A 91 14.55 -4.58 -1.94
CA ASP A 91 14.89 -6.01 -2.13
C ASP A 91 13.88 -6.98 -1.51
N ASN A 92 13.27 -6.60 -0.38
CA ASN A 92 12.27 -7.43 0.27
C ASN A 92 10.98 -7.62 -0.56
N HIS A 93 10.65 -6.74 -1.49
CA HIS A 93 9.52 -6.96 -2.39
C HIS A 93 9.69 -8.28 -3.16
N ILE A 94 10.84 -8.44 -3.78
CA ILE A 94 11.15 -9.67 -4.55
C ILE A 94 11.13 -10.90 -3.64
N ALA A 95 11.76 -10.80 -2.46
CA ALA A 95 11.82 -11.92 -1.51
C ALA A 95 10.42 -12.33 -1.00
N ILE A 96 9.56 -11.35 -0.69
CA ILE A 96 8.21 -11.59 -0.16
C ILE A 96 7.32 -12.23 -1.23
N PHE A 97 7.27 -11.66 -2.45
CA PHE A 97 6.38 -12.16 -3.50
C PHE A 97 6.85 -13.52 -4.04
N ASN A 98 8.13 -13.70 -4.31
CA ASN A 98 8.66 -15.00 -4.71
C ASN A 98 8.49 -16.05 -3.61
N GLY A 99 8.69 -15.66 -2.33
CA GLY A 99 8.43 -16.53 -1.18
C GLY A 99 6.96 -16.87 -0.94
N ALA A 100 6.04 -16.12 -1.55
CA ALA A 100 4.61 -16.43 -1.60
C ALA A 100 4.21 -17.23 -2.86
N GLY A 101 5.14 -17.52 -3.77
CA GLY A 101 4.86 -18.24 -5.01
C GLY A 101 4.44 -17.34 -6.18
N VAL A 102 4.46 -16.00 -6.02
CA VAL A 102 4.17 -15.03 -7.10
C VAL A 102 5.48 -14.66 -7.77
N LYS A 103 5.61 -14.95 -9.06
CA LYS A 103 6.82 -14.66 -9.83
C LYS A 103 7.00 -13.17 -10.07
N SER A 104 8.22 -12.66 -9.84
CA SER A 104 8.53 -11.23 -9.96
C SER A 104 9.22 -10.90 -11.29
N HIS A 105 8.81 -9.78 -11.87
CA HIS A 105 9.40 -9.15 -13.05
C HIS A 105 9.71 -7.68 -12.73
N PHE A 106 10.44 -7.00 -13.63
CA PHE A 106 10.78 -5.59 -13.47
C PHE A 106 10.09 -4.75 -14.53
N TYR A 107 9.77 -3.51 -14.16
CA TYR A 107 9.46 -2.43 -15.09
C TYR A 107 10.46 -1.28 -14.90
N THR A 108 10.75 -0.56 -15.98
CA THR A 108 11.60 0.63 -15.98
C THR A 108 11.05 1.70 -15.05
N TYR A 109 11.89 2.27 -14.21
CA TYR A 109 11.48 3.31 -13.27
C TYR A 109 12.47 4.46 -13.15
N PHE A 110 13.75 4.19 -12.90
CA PHE A 110 14.74 5.18 -12.56
C PHE A 110 15.66 5.52 -13.72
N ASP A 111 15.82 6.83 -13.99
CA ASP A 111 16.82 7.36 -14.91
C ASP A 111 18.01 7.94 -14.12
N ALA A 112 19.14 7.24 -14.16
CA ALA A 112 20.37 7.65 -13.48
C ALA A 112 21.01 8.91 -14.09
N THR A 113 20.63 9.33 -15.31
CA THR A 113 21.18 10.52 -15.94
C THR A 113 20.53 11.80 -15.42
N THR A 114 19.24 11.74 -15.12
CA THR A 114 18.46 12.86 -14.56
C THR A 114 18.25 12.75 -13.06
N ASN A 115 18.59 11.60 -12.44
CA ASN A 115 18.21 11.23 -11.08
C ASN A 115 16.69 11.32 -10.83
N GLY A 116 15.90 11.05 -11.86
CA GLY A 116 14.46 11.16 -11.86
C GLY A 116 13.77 9.86 -12.27
N VAL A 117 12.46 9.96 -12.53
CA VAL A 117 11.69 8.83 -13.04
C VAL A 117 11.71 8.84 -14.57
N ASP A 118 12.07 7.70 -15.18
CA ASP A 118 11.86 7.44 -16.61
C ASP A 118 10.39 7.08 -16.85
N ILE A 119 9.56 8.10 -16.91
CA ILE A 119 8.11 7.90 -17.06
C ILE A 119 7.74 7.25 -18.39
N GLU A 120 8.44 7.58 -19.47
CA GLU A 120 8.13 7.03 -20.80
C GLU A 120 8.50 5.54 -20.86
N GLY A 121 9.67 5.17 -20.33
CA GLY A 121 10.07 3.77 -20.18
C GLY A 121 9.12 2.98 -19.28
N MET A 122 8.73 3.56 -18.14
CA MET A 122 7.75 2.96 -17.25
C MET A 122 6.42 2.68 -17.96
N LEU A 123 5.84 3.66 -18.64
CA LEU A 123 4.56 3.49 -19.32
C LEU A 123 4.66 2.48 -20.48
N ALA A 124 5.77 2.48 -21.22
CA ALA A 124 5.99 1.50 -22.30
C ALA A 124 6.02 0.07 -21.74
N ASP A 125 6.71 -0.16 -20.62
CA ASP A 125 6.75 -1.49 -19.99
C ASP A 125 5.37 -1.90 -19.45
N LEU A 126 4.67 -1.00 -18.76
CA LEU A 126 3.32 -1.27 -18.22
C LEU A 126 2.33 -1.66 -19.33
N GLN A 127 2.45 -1.07 -20.54
CA GLN A 127 1.62 -1.42 -21.69
C GLN A 127 1.83 -2.86 -22.18
N THR A 128 2.95 -3.49 -21.84
CA THR A 128 3.26 -4.88 -22.26
C THR A 128 2.76 -5.93 -21.27
N ILE A 129 2.40 -5.52 -20.05
CA ILE A 129 1.98 -6.43 -18.97
C ILE A 129 0.65 -7.10 -19.37
N PRO A 130 0.52 -8.43 -19.23
CA PRO A 130 -0.74 -9.12 -19.44
C PRO A 130 -1.86 -8.61 -18.54
N ALA A 131 -3.09 -8.65 -19.00
CA ALA A 131 -4.26 -8.32 -18.18
C ALA A 131 -4.25 -9.12 -16.87
N LYS A 132 -4.67 -8.50 -15.77
CA LYS A 132 -4.59 -9.02 -14.39
C LYS A 132 -3.16 -9.17 -13.86
N GLY A 133 -2.12 -8.74 -14.58
CA GLY A 133 -0.78 -8.62 -14.02
C GLY A 133 -0.77 -7.65 -12.82
N ILE A 134 -0.02 -7.99 -11.79
CA ILE A 134 0.05 -7.19 -10.56
C ILE A 134 1.18 -6.18 -10.71
N VAL A 135 0.91 -4.91 -10.41
CA VAL A 135 1.93 -3.84 -10.46
C VAL A 135 2.15 -3.30 -9.07
N LEU A 136 3.34 -3.52 -8.52
CA LEU A 136 3.74 -2.94 -7.24
C LEU A 136 4.25 -1.52 -7.44
N LEU A 137 3.66 -0.59 -6.72
CA LEU A 137 3.88 0.85 -6.87
C LEU A 137 4.21 1.50 -5.53
N HIS A 138 5.13 2.46 -5.52
CA HIS A 138 5.43 3.28 -4.34
C HIS A 138 4.73 4.63 -4.48
N PRO A 139 3.72 4.96 -3.67
CA PRO A 139 2.98 6.22 -3.75
C PRO A 139 3.85 7.46 -3.51
N CYS A 140 4.83 7.36 -2.62
CA CYS A 140 5.76 8.42 -2.27
C CYS A 140 7.07 7.86 -1.71
N CYS A 141 8.12 8.69 -1.69
CA CYS A 141 9.44 8.37 -1.12
C CYS A 141 9.95 7.02 -1.60
N HIS A 142 10.04 6.86 -2.92
CA HIS A 142 10.41 5.62 -3.59
C HIS A 142 11.73 5.05 -3.03
N ASN A 143 11.69 3.83 -2.56
CA ASN A 143 12.86 3.13 -2.03
C ASN A 143 13.42 2.15 -3.08
N PRO A 144 14.69 2.31 -3.57
CA PRO A 144 15.75 3.10 -2.93
C PRO A 144 16.05 4.46 -3.56
N THR A 145 15.38 4.89 -4.63
CA THR A 145 15.83 5.99 -5.48
C THR A 145 15.52 7.38 -4.91
N GLY A 146 14.46 7.54 -4.12
CA GLY A 146 13.95 8.83 -3.70
C GLY A 146 13.33 9.66 -4.84
N ALA A 147 13.22 9.11 -6.05
CA ALA A 147 12.58 9.75 -7.18
C ALA A 147 11.09 9.38 -7.20
N ASP A 148 10.21 10.36 -7.13
CA ASP A 148 8.77 10.18 -7.05
C ASP A 148 8.07 10.71 -8.31
N LEU A 149 6.95 10.06 -8.66
CA LEU A 149 6.06 10.52 -9.74
C LEU A 149 5.31 11.78 -9.30
N THR A 150 5.21 12.74 -10.23
CA THR A 150 4.34 13.90 -10.06
C THR A 150 2.85 13.49 -10.18
N PRO A 151 1.90 14.30 -9.69
CA PRO A 151 0.47 14.03 -9.89
C PRO A 151 0.08 13.78 -11.36
N ALA A 152 0.59 14.58 -12.29
CA ALA A 152 0.32 14.40 -13.72
C ALA A 152 0.89 13.09 -14.28
N GLN A 153 2.02 12.62 -13.78
CA GLN A 153 2.58 11.32 -14.16
C GLN A 153 1.75 10.18 -13.55
N TRP A 154 1.29 10.33 -12.32
CA TRP A 154 0.36 9.37 -11.70
C TRP A 154 -0.92 9.20 -12.50
N ASP A 155 -1.50 10.30 -12.99
CA ASP A 155 -2.71 10.24 -13.83
C ASP A 155 -2.47 9.42 -15.12
N ARG A 156 -1.29 9.55 -15.73
CA ARG A 156 -0.89 8.74 -16.91
C ARG A 156 -0.72 7.26 -16.54
N VAL A 157 -0.07 6.97 -15.42
CA VAL A 157 0.11 5.58 -14.94
C VAL A 157 -1.26 4.94 -14.66
N ILE A 158 -2.16 5.64 -13.96
CA ILE A 158 -3.51 5.13 -13.67
C ILE A 158 -4.30 4.85 -14.95
N ALA A 159 -4.18 5.71 -15.96
CA ALA A 159 -4.82 5.47 -17.24
C ALA A 159 -4.34 4.17 -17.90
N VAL A 160 -3.03 3.88 -17.87
CA VAL A 160 -2.48 2.62 -18.38
C VAL A 160 -2.93 1.42 -17.54
N LEU A 161 -2.94 1.53 -16.20
CA LEU A 161 -3.41 0.47 -15.33
C LEU A 161 -4.87 0.09 -15.64
N GLN A 162 -5.74 1.08 -15.91
CA GLN A 162 -7.13 0.86 -16.31
C GLN A 162 -7.23 0.23 -17.70
N GLU A 163 -6.54 0.80 -18.69
CA GLU A 163 -6.56 0.33 -20.08
C GLU A 163 -6.12 -1.12 -20.20
N ARG A 164 -5.11 -1.51 -19.43
CA ARG A 164 -4.51 -2.86 -19.46
C ARG A 164 -5.16 -3.85 -18.50
N ASP A 165 -6.15 -3.40 -17.70
CA ASP A 165 -6.81 -4.22 -16.68
C ASP A 165 -5.81 -4.84 -15.69
N LEU A 166 -4.87 -4.00 -15.20
CA LEU A 166 -3.83 -4.39 -14.25
C LEU A 166 -4.32 -4.26 -12.81
N ILE A 167 -3.69 -4.99 -11.89
CA ILE A 167 -3.99 -4.97 -10.45
C ILE A 167 -2.96 -4.09 -9.73
N PRO A 168 -3.30 -2.86 -9.33
CA PRO A 168 -2.40 -2.01 -8.55
C PRO A 168 -2.23 -2.54 -7.14
N PHE A 169 -0.97 -2.73 -6.70
CA PHE A 169 -0.60 -2.99 -5.33
C PHE A 169 0.34 -1.88 -4.86
N LEU A 170 -0.12 -1.02 -3.97
CA LEU A 170 0.65 0.12 -3.49
C LEU A 170 1.30 -0.21 -2.16
N ASP A 171 2.60 0.11 -2.02
CA ASP A 171 3.32 0.01 -0.75
C ASP A 171 3.70 1.41 -0.26
N ILE A 172 3.10 1.84 0.86
CA ILE A 172 3.32 3.16 1.44
C ILE A 172 3.89 3.05 2.86
N ALA A 173 5.18 3.32 3.00
CA ALA A 173 5.87 3.27 4.28
C ALA A 173 6.26 4.65 4.83
N TYR A 174 6.09 5.71 4.03
CA TYR A 174 6.66 7.04 4.30
C TYR A 174 5.65 8.18 4.15
N GLN A 175 4.35 7.92 4.25
CA GLN A 175 3.32 8.97 4.14
C GLN A 175 3.59 10.11 5.13
N GLY A 176 3.67 11.33 4.63
CA GLY A 176 4.01 12.52 5.39
C GLY A 176 5.50 12.88 5.40
N PHE A 177 6.38 12.10 4.75
CA PHE A 177 7.82 12.37 4.67
C PHE A 177 8.24 12.99 3.35
N GLY A 178 7.41 12.95 2.32
CA GLY A 178 7.64 13.59 1.03
C GLY A 178 7.22 15.06 1.06
N GLN A 179 6.00 15.33 0.65
CA GLN A 179 5.43 16.68 0.60
C GLN A 179 4.39 16.94 1.69
N GLY A 180 3.75 15.91 2.22
CA GLY A 180 2.74 16.01 3.25
C GLY A 180 1.85 14.78 3.31
N LEU A 181 1.01 14.68 4.35
CA LEU A 181 0.13 13.52 4.53
C LEU A 181 -0.88 13.35 3.39
N GLU A 182 -1.37 14.46 2.85
CA GLU A 182 -2.36 14.48 1.78
C GLU A 182 -1.70 14.26 0.42
N GLU A 183 -0.60 14.97 0.16
CA GLU A 183 0.14 14.95 -1.10
C GLU A 183 0.77 13.57 -1.36
N ASP A 184 1.35 12.96 -0.32
CA ASP A 184 1.99 11.64 -0.41
C ASP A 184 0.99 10.50 -0.67
N ALA A 185 -0.29 10.71 -0.37
CA ALA A 185 -1.36 9.77 -0.66
C ALA A 185 -2.05 10.02 -2.02
N TYR A 186 -1.55 10.95 -2.84
CA TYR A 186 -2.19 11.33 -4.12
C TYR A 186 -2.53 10.12 -4.99
N ALA A 187 -1.58 9.22 -5.21
CA ALA A 187 -1.76 8.05 -6.06
C ALA A 187 -2.93 7.15 -5.59
N ILE A 188 -2.99 6.91 -4.28
CA ILE A 188 -4.04 6.08 -3.67
C ILE A 188 -5.42 6.72 -3.85
N ARG A 189 -5.49 8.04 -3.62
CA ARG A 189 -6.75 8.79 -3.76
C ARG A 189 -7.18 8.97 -5.21
N ALA A 190 -6.24 9.07 -6.14
CA ALA A 190 -6.53 9.10 -7.57
C ALA A 190 -7.07 7.75 -8.05
N LEU A 191 -6.52 6.62 -7.57
CA LEU A 191 -7.06 5.29 -7.82
C LEU A 191 -8.47 5.12 -7.25
N ASP A 192 -8.75 5.59 -6.03
CA ASP A 192 -10.10 5.56 -5.48
C ASP A 192 -11.10 6.35 -6.35
N LYS A 193 -10.72 7.55 -6.77
CA LYS A 193 -11.53 8.40 -7.67
C LYS A 193 -11.76 7.75 -9.04
N SER A 194 -10.80 6.98 -9.55
CA SER A 194 -10.93 6.29 -10.84
C SER A 194 -11.91 5.12 -10.79
N GLY A 195 -12.33 4.69 -9.60
CA GLY A 195 -13.21 3.54 -9.40
C GLY A 195 -12.52 2.18 -9.49
N MET A 196 -11.21 2.13 -9.70
CA MET A 196 -10.45 0.88 -9.79
C MET A 196 -10.48 0.10 -8.47
N ASN A 197 -10.25 -1.21 -8.61
CA ASN A 197 -9.86 -2.08 -7.51
C ASN A 197 -8.34 -2.00 -7.31
N PHE A 198 -7.90 -1.97 -6.08
CA PHE A 198 -6.47 -1.91 -5.75
C PHE A 198 -6.21 -2.40 -4.32
N ILE A 199 -4.92 -2.65 -4.04
CA ILE A 199 -4.45 -3.10 -2.73
C ILE A 199 -3.46 -2.08 -2.19
N VAL A 200 -3.48 -1.82 -0.88
CA VAL A 200 -2.53 -0.94 -0.21
C VAL A 200 -1.92 -1.64 1.00
N SER A 201 -0.60 -1.81 0.98
CA SER A 201 0.21 -2.08 2.16
C SER A 201 0.64 -0.75 2.78
N ASN A 202 0.39 -0.55 4.05
CA ASN A 202 0.94 0.60 4.76
C ASN A 202 1.72 0.19 6.01
N SER A 203 2.74 0.99 6.35
CA SER A 203 3.59 0.78 7.52
C SER A 203 3.61 2.01 8.42
N PHE A 204 3.48 1.80 9.72
CA PHE A 204 3.64 2.86 10.73
C PHE A 204 5.05 2.90 11.34
N SER A 205 5.95 2.00 10.92
CA SER A 205 7.32 1.92 11.46
C SER A 205 8.07 3.25 11.37
N LYS A 206 8.05 3.90 10.20
CA LYS A 206 8.75 5.17 9.97
C LYS A 206 7.88 6.36 10.35
N ILE A 207 6.61 6.36 9.92
CA ILE A 207 5.65 7.45 10.13
C ILE A 207 5.56 7.86 11.61
N PHE A 208 5.54 6.87 12.51
CA PHE A 208 5.46 7.12 13.96
C PHE A 208 6.75 6.81 14.71
N SER A 209 7.83 6.47 14.02
CA SER A 209 9.13 6.08 14.63
C SER A 209 8.98 4.93 15.65
N ILE A 210 8.09 3.97 15.36
CA ILE A 210 7.80 2.80 16.21
C ILE A 210 8.23 1.49 15.55
N TYR A 211 9.42 1.48 14.98
CA TYR A 211 9.96 0.38 14.16
C TYR A 211 9.82 -1.02 14.78
N GLY A 212 10.03 -1.13 16.09
CA GLY A 212 9.98 -2.40 16.83
C GLY A 212 8.55 -2.90 17.11
N GLU A 213 7.55 -2.04 17.09
CA GLU A 213 6.17 -2.38 17.43
C GLU A 213 5.45 -3.19 16.35
N ARG A 214 6.02 -3.29 15.16
CA ARG A 214 5.50 -4.08 14.03
C ARG A 214 4.05 -3.74 13.70
N VAL A 215 3.77 -2.48 13.43
CA VAL A 215 2.41 -1.96 13.17
C VAL A 215 2.25 -1.55 11.72
N GLY A 216 1.22 -2.08 11.06
CA GLY A 216 0.88 -1.79 9.67
C GLY A 216 -0.54 -2.21 9.34
N GLY A 217 -0.93 -2.05 8.10
CA GLY A 217 -2.24 -2.42 7.61
C GLY A 217 -2.21 -2.88 6.16
N LEU A 218 -3.18 -3.73 5.82
CA LEU A 218 -3.46 -4.12 4.44
C LEU A 218 -4.89 -3.72 4.13
N THR A 219 -5.06 -2.89 3.12
CA THR A 219 -6.36 -2.42 2.65
C THR A 219 -6.64 -2.96 1.26
N PHE A 220 -7.81 -3.55 1.07
CA PHE A 220 -8.34 -3.91 -0.24
C PHE A 220 -9.48 -2.98 -0.61
N VAL A 221 -9.49 -2.50 -1.85
CA VAL A 221 -10.61 -1.79 -2.46
C VAL A 221 -11.15 -2.68 -3.56
N ALA A 222 -12.42 -3.07 -3.44
CA ALA A 222 -13.11 -4.00 -4.33
C ALA A 222 -14.21 -3.29 -5.16
N ASP A 223 -14.87 -4.03 -6.07
CA ASP A 223 -15.94 -3.51 -6.92
C ASP A 223 -17.15 -3.00 -6.14
N ASP A 224 -17.50 -3.73 -5.07
CA ASP A 224 -18.65 -3.45 -4.22
C ASP A 224 -18.44 -3.94 -2.78
N GLN A 225 -19.39 -3.61 -1.91
CA GLN A 225 -19.34 -3.98 -0.49
C GLN A 225 -19.39 -5.51 -0.27
N GLU A 226 -20.18 -6.22 -1.05
CA GLU A 226 -20.30 -7.68 -0.91
C GLU A 226 -18.98 -8.37 -1.22
N THR A 227 -18.33 -7.95 -2.30
CA THR A 227 -17.01 -8.44 -2.70
C THR A 227 -15.95 -8.09 -1.66
N ALA A 228 -15.94 -6.85 -1.14
CA ALA A 228 -15.02 -6.42 -0.09
C ALA A 228 -15.15 -7.30 1.17
N LEU A 229 -16.37 -7.60 1.61
CA LEU A 229 -16.62 -8.48 2.76
C LEU A 229 -16.21 -9.93 2.49
N LYS A 230 -16.38 -10.45 1.27
CA LYS A 230 -15.86 -11.78 0.88
C LYS A 230 -14.33 -11.82 0.95
N VAL A 231 -13.65 -10.78 0.45
CA VAL A 231 -12.19 -10.66 0.55
C VAL A 231 -11.74 -10.63 2.01
N LEU A 232 -12.42 -9.87 2.87
CA LEU A 232 -12.11 -9.81 4.29
C LEU A 232 -12.23 -11.17 4.99
N GLY A 233 -13.12 -12.03 4.52
CA GLY A 233 -13.36 -13.37 5.08
C GLY A 233 -12.33 -14.44 4.67
N GLN A 234 -11.36 -14.11 3.81
CA GLN A 234 -10.34 -15.06 3.32
C GLN A 234 -9.04 -15.01 4.11
#